data_1250da477c4f3b2c6855ee3aee97cc85
#
_entry.id   1250da477c4f3b2c6855ee3aee97cc85
#
_cell.length_a   1.000
_cell.length_b   1.000
_cell.length_c   1.000
_cell.angle_alpha   90.00
_cell.angle_beta   90.00
_cell.angle_gamma   90.00
#
_symmetry.space_group_name_H-M   'P 1'
#
loop_
_entity.id
_entity.type
_entity.pdbx_description
1 polymer ?
#
loop_
_entity_poly.entity_id
_entity_poly.type
_entity_poly.pdbx_seq_one_letter_code
_entity_poly.pdbx_strand_id
1 'polypeptide(L)'
;MEMKRTISGMIGKGSIAHNERKFIAENIDAAHTIRNVVLQSENVKDIYHELFDEAIERYNAKQKRKDRKIKDYYEHIRTGKQEKVFHEAIFQIGNKDDTGCLSREGQIARLALLDFAKDFQKRNPQFRVFGIYLHMDEATPHLHIDFVPYVTGSKRGPDIRVSMKQALASRGFVGKGRENTEYHQWMESEKHELAKIAERYGIIWEQKGTHREHLDVLNFKKEQREQEDQLSALPHLHLKPINLVVFKGSYSEDGISYNPRLSKSGKPRI
;
A
#
# COMPACT_ATOMS: atom_id res chain seq x y z
N MET A 1 -23.32 4.53 -8.97
CA MET A 1 -23.49 4.70 -7.51
C MET A 1 -22.14 5.18 -7.00
N GLU A 2 -22.09 6.36 -6.38
CA GLU A 2 -20.85 6.92 -5.83
C GLU A 2 -20.45 6.19 -4.56
N MET A 3 -19.19 5.83 -4.44
CA MET A 3 -18.63 5.14 -3.28
C MET A 3 -17.72 6.09 -2.51
N LYS A 4 -18.07 6.43 -1.27
CA LYS A 4 -17.18 7.20 -0.38
C LYS A 4 -16.15 6.27 0.22
N ARG A 5 -14.84 6.56 0.02
CA ARG A 5 -13.71 5.77 0.54
C ARG A 5 -12.60 6.68 1.03
N THR A 6 -11.90 6.24 2.05
CA THR A 6 -10.66 6.88 2.47
C THR A 6 -9.55 6.64 1.44
N ILE A 7 -8.60 7.56 1.34
CA ILE A 7 -7.36 7.36 0.58
C ILE A 7 -6.22 7.53 1.56
N SER A 8 -5.37 6.53 1.65
CA SER A 8 -4.16 6.57 2.44
C SER A 8 -2.91 6.51 1.56
N GLY A 9 -1.89 7.23 1.99
CA GLY A 9 -0.55 7.19 1.42
C GLY A 9 0.45 7.22 2.57
N MET A 10 1.45 6.34 2.55
CA MET A 10 2.42 6.22 3.62
C MET A 10 3.81 5.85 3.13
N ILE A 11 4.80 6.02 4.02
CA ILE A 11 6.15 5.49 3.80
C ILE A 11 6.16 4.01 4.16
N GLY A 12 6.55 3.17 3.21
CA GLY A 12 6.82 1.77 3.47
C GLY A 12 8.16 1.53 4.16
N LYS A 13 8.35 0.32 4.67
CA LYS A 13 9.63 -0.11 5.26
C LYS A 13 10.70 -0.40 4.19
N GLY A 14 10.31 -0.57 2.93
CA GLY A 14 11.20 -0.87 1.81
C GLY A 14 11.68 -2.32 1.82
N SER A 15 10.77 -3.27 1.82
CA SER A 15 11.09 -4.70 1.78
C SER A 15 10.81 -5.29 0.40
N ILE A 16 11.82 -5.27 -0.49
CA ILE A 16 11.72 -5.89 -1.82
C ILE A 16 11.29 -7.37 -1.72
N ALA A 17 11.82 -8.11 -0.75
CA ALA A 17 11.45 -9.51 -0.55
C ALA A 17 9.96 -9.71 -0.19
N HIS A 18 9.34 -8.75 0.53
CA HIS A 18 7.91 -8.73 0.78
C HIS A 18 7.14 -8.38 -0.49
N ASN A 19 7.55 -7.33 -1.19
CA ASN A 19 6.88 -6.84 -2.40
C ASN A 19 6.87 -7.90 -3.51
N GLU A 20 7.95 -8.64 -3.65
CA GLU A 20 8.11 -9.74 -4.61
C GLU A 20 7.54 -11.08 -4.12
N ARG A 21 6.96 -11.14 -2.92
CA ARG A 21 6.44 -12.38 -2.31
C ARG A 21 7.50 -13.51 -2.22
N LYS A 22 8.77 -13.15 -1.96
CA LYS A 22 9.84 -14.15 -1.71
C LYS A 22 9.65 -14.92 -0.40
N PHE A 23 8.77 -14.46 0.46
CA PHE A 23 8.26 -15.17 1.63
C PHE A 23 6.78 -14.83 1.85
N ILE A 24 6.06 -15.73 2.49
CA ILE A 24 4.65 -15.55 2.82
C ILE A 24 4.57 -15.15 4.30
N ALA A 25 4.15 -13.92 4.57
CA ALA A 25 3.86 -13.47 5.92
C ALA A 25 2.47 -13.97 6.36
N GLU A 26 2.21 -13.97 7.66
CA GLU A 26 0.98 -14.52 8.26
C GLU A 26 -0.32 -13.84 7.78
N ASN A 27 -0.23 -12.57 7.36
CA ASN A 27 -1.35 -11.78 6.83
C ASN A 27 -1.58 -11.95 5.32
N ILE A 28 -0.80 -12.81 4.66
CA ILE A 28 -0.89 -13.07 3.22
C ILE A 28 -1.72 -14.35 3.00
N ASP A 29 -2.77 -14.21 2.19
CA ASP A 29 -3.51 -15.36 1.68
C ASP A 29 -2.82 -15.93 0.44
N ALA A 30 -2.02 -16.98 0.65
CA ALA A 30 -1.23 -17.60 -0.41
C ALA A 30 -2.06 -18.08 -1.61
N ALA A 31 -3.34 -18.45 -1.39
CA ALA A 31 -4.24 -18.87 -2.47
C ALA A 31 -4.59 -17.71 -3.42
N HIS A 32 -4.46 -16.48 -2.97
CA HIS A 32 -4.78 -15.27 -3.73
C HIS A 32 -3.56 -14.55 -4.30
N THR A 33 -2.33 -14.98 -4.01
CA THR A 33 -1.08 -14.35 -4.52
C THR A 33 -1.03 -14.25 -6.05
N ILE A 34 -1.67 -15.17 -6.76
CA ILE A 34 -1.80 -15.12 -8.23
C ILE A 34 -2.56 -13.89 -8.73
N ARG A 35 -3.29 -13.17 -7.87
CA ARG A 35 -4.02 -11.94 -8.21
C ARG A 35 -3.16 -10.69 -8.09
N ASN A 36 -1.99 -10.80 -7.48
CA ASN A 36 -1.04 -9.71 -7.40
C ASN A 36 -0.57 -9.30 -8.80
N VAL A 37 -0.24 -8.03 -8.95
CA VAL A 37 0.25 -7.50 -10.22
C VAL A 37 1.62 -6.88 -10.01
N VAL A 38 2.60 -7.34 -10.75
CA VAL A 38 3.92 -6.74 -10.84
C VAL A 38 3.96 -5.91 -12.12
N LEU A 39 3.97 -4.57 -11.99
CA LEU A 39 4.07 -3.67 -13.13
C LEU A 39 5.53 -3.37 -13.48
N GLN A 40 6.39 -3.33 -12.48
CA GLN A 40 7.82 -3.09 -12.62
C GLN A 40 8.59 -3.80 -11.50
N SER A 41 9.72 -4.44 -11.85
CA SER A 41 10.64 -5.05 -10.89
C SER A 41 12.03 -5.07 -11.50
N GLU A 42 12.89 -4.19 -11.04
CA GLU A 42 14.27 -4.03 -11.49
C GLU A 42 15.23 -4.16 -10.30
N ASN A 43 16.48 -4.50 -10.56
CA ASN A 43 17.49 -4.62 -9.52
C ASN A 43 17.96 -3.22 -9.07
N VAL A 44 17.81 -2.91 -7.80
CA VAL A 44 18.20 -1.60 -7.25
C VAL A 44 19.69 -1.28 -7.43
N LYS A 45 20.59 -2.29 -7.49
CA LYS A 45 22.02 -2.05 -7.74
C LYS A 45 22.27 -1.61 -9.18
N ASP A 46 21.56 -2.20 -10.14
CA ASP A 46 21.67 -1.81 -11.54
C ASP A 46 21.17 -0.36 -11.73
N ILE A 47 20.12 0.04 -11.01
CA ILE A 47 19.65 1.42 -10.97
C ILE A 47 20.71 2.37 -10.40
N TYR A 48 21.47 1.95 -9.39
CA TYR A 48 22.57 2.75 -8.87
C TYR A 48 23.69 2.94 -9.89
N HIS A 49 24.03 1.91 -10.64
CA HIS A 49 25.00 2.01 -11.73
C HIS A 49 24.50 2.95 -12.83
N GLU A 50 23.24 2.79 -13.27
CA GLU A 50 22.61 3.67 -14.25
C GLU A 50 22.66 5.16 -13.84
N LEU A 51 22.32 5.46 -12.59
CA LEU A 51 22.17 6.84 -12.13
C LEU A 51 23.49 7.52 -11.75
N PHE A 52 24.43 6.78 -11.19
CA PHE A 52 25.48 7.39 -10.41
C PHE A 52 26.91 7.12 -10.89
N ASP A 53 27.18 6.08 -11.69
CA ASP A 53 28.55 5.70 -12.05
C ASP A 53 29.33 6.85 -12.66
N GLU A 54 28.80 7.53 -13.66
CA GLU A 54 29.46 8.68 -14.27
C GLU A 54 29.71 9.84 -13.29
N ALA A 55 28.76 10.10 -12.38
CA ALA A 55 28.91 11.14 -11.37
C ALA A 55 29.97 10.78 -10.34
N ILE A 56 30.07 9.51 -9.99
CA ILE A 56 31.12 8.99 -9.09
C ILE A 56 32.48 9.03 -9.74
N GLU A 57 32.61 8.70 -11.02
CA GLU A 57 33.85 8.84 -11.77
C GLU A 57 34.33 10.30 -11.78
N ARG A 58 33.43 11.24 -12.13
CA ARG A 58 33.73 12.69 -12.11
C ARG A 58 34.14 13.17 -10.71
N TYR A 59 33.45 12.69 -9.67
CA TYR A 59 33.77 13.01 -8.29
C TYR A 59 35.16 12.46 -7.90
N ASN A 60 35.41 11.19 -8.17
CA ASN A 60 36.68 10.49 -7.84
C ASN A 60 37.89 11.08 -8.56
N ALA A 61 37.74 11.56 -9.80
CA ALA A 61 38.82 12.22 -10.55
C ALA A 61 39.30 13.49 -9.85
N LYS A 62 38.44 14.20 -9.11
CA LYS A 62 38.77 15.40 -8.35
C LYS A 62 39.40 15.12 -6.98
N GLN A 63 39.37 13.85 -6.50
CA GLN A 63 39.88 13.49 -5.17
C GLN A 63 41.37 13.16 -5.20
N LYS A 64 42.16 13.96 -4.52
CA LYS A 64 43.61 13.71 -4.35
C LYS A 64 43.91 12.54 -3.39
N ARG A 65 43.04 12.37 -2.35
CA ARG A 65 43.23 11.35 -1.32
C ARG A 65 42.42 10.09 -1.66
N LYS A 66 43.07 8.90 -1.56
CA LYS A 66 42.42 7.62 -1.86
C LYS A 66 41.22 7.30 -0.94
N ASP A 67 41.31 7.69 0.33
CA ASP A 67 40.27 7.46 1.35
C ASP A 67 38.98 8.28 1.11
N ARG A 68 39.03 9.31 0.25
CA ARG A 68 37.86 10.09 -0.16
C ARG A 68 37.21 9.58 -1.44
N LYS A 69 37.80 8.63 -2.12
CA LYS A 69 37.24 8.05 -3.33
C LYS A 69 36.16 7.03 -2.98
N ILE A 70 35.07 7.07 -3.67
CA ILE A 70 33.94 6.15 -3.53
C ILE A 70 34.14 5.01 -4.53
N LYS A 71 34.28 3.77 -4.05
CA LYS A 71 34.45 2.60 -4.88
C LYS A 71 33.16 2.04 -5.42
N ASP A 72 32.14 2.00 -4.55
CA ASP A 72 30.80 1.51 -4.82
C ASP A 72 29.83 2.45 -4.13
N TYR A 73 28.99 3.13 -4.92
CA TYR A 73 28.10 4.14 -4.36
C TYR A 73 26.89 3.52 -3.67
N TYR A 74 26.42 2.37 -4.12
CA TYR A 74 25.37 1.63 -3.43
C TYR A 74 25.80 1.24 -2.02
N GLU A 75 26.99 0.63 -1.88
CA GLU A 75 27.54 0.25 -0.58
C GLU A 75 27.86 1.48 0.29
N HIS A 76 28.29 2.58 -0.31
CA HIS A 76 28.52 3.85 0.39
C HIS A 76 27.24 4.37 1.03
N ILE A 77 26.11 4.35 0.32
CA ILE A 77 24.80 4.74 0.87
C ILE A 77 24.30 3.71 1.87
N ARG A 78 24.40 2.41 1.56
CA ARG A 78 23.91 1.31 2.40
C ARG A 78 24.56 1.30 3.79
N THR A 79 25.85 1.60 3.85
CA THR A 79 26.61 1.66 5.11
C THR A 79 26.58 3.04 5.77
N GLY A 80 26.12 4.05 5.04
CA GLY A 80 25.94 5.41 5.54
C GLY A 80 24.74 5.53 6.49
N LYS A 81 24.67 6.68 7.19
CA LYS A 81 23.56 6.98 8.15
C LYS A 81 22.65 8.12 7.71
N GLN A 82 22.94 8.76 6.58
CA GLN A 82 22.24 9.98 6.18
C GLN A 82 21.10 9.74 5.20
N GLU A 83 21.27 8.82 4.28
CA GLU A 83 20.30 8.51 3.24
C GLU A 83 19.99 6.99 3.24
N LYS A 84 18.79 6.64 2.82
CA LYS A 84 18.41 5.25 2.56
C LYS A 84 18.78 4.89 1.13
N VAL A 85 19.06 3.60 0.90
CA VAL A 85 19.34 3.07 -0.45
C VAL A 85 18.17 3.35 -1.40
N PHE A 86 16.96 3.17 -0.92
CA PHE A 86 15.73 3.47 -1.64
C PHE A 86 14.60 3.81 -0.66
N HIS A 87 13.51 4.31 -1.18
CA HIS A 87 12.29 4.59 -0.46
C HIS A 87 11.13 3.82 -1.08
N GLU A 88 10.15 3.56 -0.26
CA GLU A 88 8.89 2.95 -0.67
C GLU A 88 7.74 3.89 -0.32
N ALA A 89 6.79 4.03 -1.23
CA ALA A 89 5.49 4.63 -0.96
C ALA A 89 4.39 3.57 -1.13
N ILE A 90 3.44 3.55 -0.20
CA ILE A 90 2.31 2.63 -0.24
C ILE A 90 1.03 3.45 -0.36
N PHE A 91 0.18 3.10 -1.32
CA PHE A 91 -1.12 3.75 -1.55
C PHE A 91 -2.25 2.74 -1.44
N GLN A 92 -3.32 3.14 -0.77
CA GLN A 92 -4.50 2.29 -0.56
C GLN A 92 -5.78 3.13 -0.64
N ILE A 93 -6.85 2.51 -1.15
CA ILE A 93 -8.21 3.08 -1.18
C ILE A 93 -9.11 2.22 -0.29
N GLY A 94 -9.78 2.86 0.67
CA GLY A 94 -10.65 2.19 1.63
C GLY A 94 -9.90 1.38 2.69
N ASN A 95 -10.60 0.43 3.28
CA ASN A 95 -10.10 -0.46 4.32
C ASN A 95 -10.69 -1.88 4.17
N LYS A 96 -10.34 -2.80 5.06
CA LYS A 96 -10.78 -4.21 5.01
C LYS A 96 -12.31 -4.40 5.04
N ASP A 97 -13.03 -3.47 5.67
CA ASP A 97 -14.47 -3.60 5.90
C ASP A 97 -15.30 -3.08 4.72
N ASP A 98 -14.72 -2.16 3.92
CA ASP A 98 -15.42 -1.47 2.84
C ASP A 98 -14.79 -1.65 1.44
N THR A 99 -13.56 -2.20 1.38
CA THR A 99 -12.80 -2.35 0.12
C THR A 99 -11.93 -3.61 0.16
N GLY A 100 -12.49 -4.73 0.62
CA GLY A 100 -11.75 -6.00 0.68
C GLY A 100 -11.33 -6.50 -0.70
N CYS A 101 -10.17 -7.16 -0.80
CA CYS A 101 -9.58 -7.61 -2.08
C CYS A 101 -10.52 -8.44 -2.96
N LEU A 102 -11.43 -9.22 -2.36
CA LEU A 102 -12.36 -10.09 -3.09
C LEU A 102 -13.69 -9.40 -3.42
N SER A 103 -13.96 -8.22 -2.84
CA SER A 103 -15.20 -7.49 -3.06
C SER A 103 -15.21 -6.79 -4.44
N ARG A 104 -16.40 -6.42 -4.90
CA ARG A 104 -16.57 -5.60 -6.09
C ARG A 104 -15.85 -4.25 -5.93
N GLU A 105 -15.95 -3.65 -4.76
CA GLU A 105 -15.33 -2.37 -4.39
C GLU A 105 -13.81 -2.48 -4.43
N GLY A 106 -13.25 -3.59 -3.93
CA GLY A 106 -11.83 -3.90 -4.02
C GLY A 106 -11.34 -4.03 -5.46
N GLN A 107 -12.12 -4.64 -6.35
CA GLN A 107 -11.76 -4.70 -7.78
C GLN A 107 -11.80 -3.33 -8.45
N ILE A 108 -12.71 -2.45 -8.07
CA ILE A 108 -12.75 -1.07 -8.56
C ILE A 108 -11.54 -0.28 -8.04
N ALA A 109 -11.22 -0.40 -6.74
CA ALA A 109 -10.03 0.21 -6.15
C ALA A 109 -8.73 -0.28 -6.82
N ARG A 110 -8.63 -1.58 -7.14
CA ARG A 110 -7.54 -2.16 -7.91
C ARG A 110 -7.34 -1.43 -9.25
N LEU A 111 -8.40 -1.19 -10.00
CA LEU A 111 -8.32 -0.51 -11.29
C LEU A 111 -7.83 0.94 -11.14
N ALA A 112 -8.34 1.66 -10.14
CA ALA A 112 -7.90 3.03 -9.85
C ALA A 112 -6.42 3.09 -9.44
N LEU A 113 -5.95 2.15 -8.60
CA LEU A 113 -4.54 2.05 -8.19
C LEU A 113 -3.62 1.71 -9.36
N LEU A 114 -4.03 0.81 -10.28
CA LEU A 114 -3.27 0.50 -11.48
C LEU A 114 -3.18 1.72 -12.43
N ASP A 115 -4.26 2.47 -12.55
CA ASP A 115 -4.26 3.68 -13.37
C ASP A 115 -3.39 4.79 -12.77
N PHE A 116 -3.40 4.94 -11.47
CA PHE A 116 -2.52 5.85 -10.73
C PHE A 116 -1.03 5.51 -10.94
N ALA A 117 -0.69 4.22 -10.93
CA ALA A 117 0.68 3.73 -11.09
C ALA A 117 1.28 4.09 -12.46
N LYS A 118 0.49 4.09 -13.54
CA LYS A 118 0.97 4.29 -14.92
C LYS A 118 1.78 5.57 -15.11
N ASP A 119 1.34 6.66 -14.52
CA ASP A 119 1.96 7.98 -14.69
C ASP A 119 2.81 8.39 -13.48
N PHE A 120 3.04 7.50 -12.50
CA PHE A 120 3.75 7.85 -11.28
C PHE A 120 5.18 8.34 -11.55
N GLN A 121 5.95 7.63 -12.37
CA GLN A 121 7.30 8.03 -12.76
C GLN A 121 7.30 9.40 -13.48
N LYS A 122 6.33 9.66 -14.34
CA LYS A 122 6.20 10.92 -15.08
C LYS A 122 5.87 12.10 -14.14
N ARG A 123 5.00 11.87 -13.15
CA ARG A 123 4.69 12.88 -12.12
C ARG A 123 5.88 13.16 -11.22
N ASN A 124 6.73 12.16 -11.00
CA ASN A 124 7.86 12.17 -10.07
C ASN A 124 9.20 11.97 -10.78
N PRO A 125 9.63 12.88 -11.68
CA PRO A 125 10.86 12.70 -12.46
C PRO A 125 12.14 12.75 -11.62
N GLN A 126 12.06 13.25 -10.37
CA GLN A 126 13.16 13.27 -9.39
C GLN A 126 13.36 11.91 -8.68
N PHE A 127 12.51 10.94 -8.97
CA PHE A 127 12.61 9.58 -8.49
C PHE A 127 12.89 8.64 -9.65
N ARG A 128 13.82 7.71 -9.49
CA ARG A 128 13.95 6.57 -10.39
C ARG A 128 13.18 5.41 -9.77
N VAL A 129 11.97 5.18 -10.29
CA VAL A 129 11.13 4.05 -9.88
C VAL A 129 11.72 2.76 -10.44
N PHE A 130 11.84 1.73 -9.61
CA PHE A 130 12.37 0.43 -10.01
C PHE A 130 11.48 -0.75 -9.60
N GLY A 131 10.49 -0.52 -8.73
CA GLY A 131 9.51 -1.51 -8.32
C GLY A 131 8.11 -0.92 -8.22
N ILE A 132 7.12 -1.60 -8.81
CA ILE A 132 5.69 -1.28 -8.68
C ILE A 132 4.93 -2.58 -8.54
N TYR A 133 4.32 -2.79 -7.37
CA TYR A 133 3.63 -4.03 -7.00
C TYR A 133 2.24 -3.70 -6.47
N LEU A 134 1.22 -4.32 -7.02
CA LEU A 134 -0.13 -4.26 -6.47
C LEU A 134 -0.45 -5.58 -5.79
N HIS A 135 -0.71 -5.52 -4.51
CA HIS A 135 -1.07 -6.68 -3.70
C HIS A 135 -2.58 -6.82 -3.58
N MET A 136 -3.06 -8.03 -3.88
CA MET A 136 -4.46 -8.45 -3.84
C MET A 136 -4.66 -9.69 -2.95
N ASP A 137 -3.62 -10.10 -2.24
CA ASP A 137 -3.56 -11.27 -1.37
C ASP A 137 -3.50 -10.94 0.12
N GLU A 138 -3.82 -9.70 0.46
CA GLU A 138 -4.02 -9.22 1.82
C GLU A 138 -5.45 -8.68 1.99
N ALA A 139 -5.75 -8.06 3.12
CA ALA A 139 -7.13 -7.65 3.43
C ALA A 139 -7.70 -6.61 2.44
N THR A 140 -6.88 -5.67 1.98
CA THR A 140 -7.30 -4.53 1.14
C THR A 140 -6.30 -4.35 -0.01
N PRO A 141 -6.74 -4.05 -1.25
CA PRO A 141 -5.84 -3.73 -2.35
C PRO A 141 -4.93 -2.56 -2.00
N HIS A 142 -3.63 -2.74 -2.16
CA HIS A 142 -2.66 -1.66 -1.95
C HIS A 142 -1.49 -1.76 -2.92
N LEU A 143 -0.96 -0.59 -3.25
CA LEU A 143 0.08 -0.41 -4.25
C LEU A 143 1.39 -0.03 -3.56
N HIS A 144 2.44 -0.82 -3.77
CA HIS A 144 3.81 -0.52 -3.36
C HIS A 144 4.59 0.07 -4.53
N ILE A 145 5.29 1.17 -4.30
CA ILE A 145 6.15 1.82 -5.28
C ILE A 145 7.51 2.05 -4.66
N ASP A 146 8.52 1.34 -5.16
CA ASP A 146 9.91 1.43 -4.74
C ASP A 146 10.70 2.35 -5.68
N PHE A 147 11.45 3.31 -5.11
CA PHE A 147 12.18 4.30 -5.91
C PHE A 147 13.46 4.79 -5.24
N VAL A 148 14.42 5.22 -6.06
CA VAL A 148 15.63 5.91 -5.64
C VAL A 148 15.44 7.41 -5.89
N PRO A 149 15.38 8.25 -4.83
CA PRO A 149 15.34 9.70 -4.99
C PRO A 149 16.72 10.23 -5.32
N TYR A 150 16.82 11.08 -6.33
CA TYR A 150 18.10 11.67 -6.71
C TYR A 150 17.99 13.15 -7.04
N VAL A 151 19.13 13.82 -6.97
CA VAL A 151 19.27 15.24 -7.32
C VAL A 151 20.48 15.41 -8.21
N THR A 152 20.37 16.34 -9.16
CA THR A 152 21.45 16.75 -10.06
C THR A 152 22.01 18.12 -9.65
N GLY A 153 23.25 18.41 -10.08
CA GLY A 153 23.87 19.73 -9.82
C GLY A 153 24.25 19.99 -8.37
N SER A 154 24.45 18.93 -7.56
CA SER A 154 24.87 19.09 -6.17
C SER A 154 26.26 19.71 -6.09
N LYS A 155 26.40 20.72 -5.19
CA LYS A 155 27.69 21.40 -4.93
C LYS A 155 28.58 20.64 -3.94
N ARG A 156 28.02 19.68 -3.20
CA ARG A 156 28.75 18.87 -2.20
C ARG A 156 28.65 17.40 -2.56
N GLY A 157 29.79 16.70 -2.55
CA GLY A 157 29.86 15.29 -2.97
C GLY A 157 29.76 15.12 -4.48
N PRO A 158 29.25 13.98 -4.97
CA PRO A 158 28.94 13.78 -6.38
C PRO A 158 27.89 14.76 -6.88
N ASP A 159 28.01 15.18 -8.15
CA ASP A 159 27.08 16.15 -8.77
C ASP A 159 25.67 15.56 -8.99
N ILE A 160 25.58 14.22 -9.14
CA ILE A 160 24.32 13.47 -9.04
C ILE A 160 24.45 12.58 -7.81
N ARG A 161 23.47 12.64 -6.92
CA ARG A 161 23.50 11.87 -5.68
C ARG A 161 22.10 11.57 -5.13
N VAL A 162 22.04 10.54 -4.28
CA VAL A 162 20.83 10.24 -3.52
C VAL A 162 20.52 11.37 -2.54
N SER A 163 19.31 11.88 -2.56
CA SER A 163 18.78 12.75 -1.52
C SER A 163 17.27 12.92 -1.63
N MET A 164 16.52 12.35 -0.71
CA MET A 164 15.06 12.51 -0.64
C MET A 164 14.65 13.96 -0.46
N LYS A 165 15.26 14.64 0.53
CA LYS A 165 14.94 16.04 0.84
C LYS A 165 15.17 16.98 -0.35
N GLN A 166 16.33 16.88 -1.00
CA GLN A 166 16.65 17.78 -2.11
C GLN A 166 15.88 17.42 -3.39
N ALA A 167 15.60 16.13 -3.62
CA ALA A 167 14.74 15.71 -4.71
C ALA A 167 13.34 16.33 -4.59
N LEU A 168 12.74 16.28 -3.41
CA LEU A 168 11.44 16.91 -3.16
C LEU A 168 11.49 18.44 -3.22
N ALA A 169 12.54 19.05 -2.65
CA ALA A 169 12.72 20.50 -2.70
C ALA A 169 12.85 21.01 -4.15
N SER A 170 13.48 20.26 -5.06
CA SER A 170 13.58 20.60 -6.49
C SER A 170 12.21 20.66 -7.19
N ARG A 171 11.18 20.03 -6.59
CA ARG A 171 9.80 20.05 -7.05
C ARG A 171 8.91 21.05 -6.31
N GLY A 172 9.51 21.88 -5.44
CA GLY A 172 8.80 22.93 -4.69
C GLY A 172 8.22 22.47 -3.35
N PHE A 173 8.46 21.22 -2.93
CA PHE A 173 8.07 20.76 -1.61
C PHE A 173 9.11 21.20 -0.58
N VAL A 174 8.76 22.22 0.22
CA VAL A 174 9.67 22.80 1.21
C VAL A 174 9.07 22.66 2.59
N GLY A 175 9.76 21.92 3.45
CA GLY A 175 9.31 21.67 4.82
C GLY A 175 9.21 22.93 5.65
N LYS A 176 8.15 23.03 6.46
CA LYS A 176 7.85 24.16 7.36
C LYS A 176 7.80 23.74 8.84
N GLY A 177 8.45 22.63 9.18
CA GLY A 177 8.46 22.09 10.54
C GLY A 177 8.26 20.57 10.57
N ARG A 178 8.10 20.01 11.77
CA ARG A 178 7.99 18.55 11.96
C ARG A 178 6.73 17.95 11.36
N GLU A 179 5.62 18.69 11.41
CA GLU A 179 4.30 18.20 10.94
C GLU A 179 4.07 18.49 9.45
N ASN A 180 4.87 19.37 8.85
CA ASN A 180 4.76 19.74 7.45
C ASN A 180 6.12 19.66 6.76
N THR A 181 6.62 18.43 6.64
CA THR A 181 7.88 18.11 5.96
C THR A 181 7.70 18.12 4.44
N GLU A 182 8.81 18.17 3.70
CA GLU A 182 8.82 17.99 2.24
C GLU A 182 8.08 16.72 1.83
N TYR A 183 8.33 15.64 2.57
CA TYR A 183 7.72 14.35 2.31
C TYR A 183 6.21 14.37 2.56
N HIS A 184 5.76 14.99 3.64
CA HIS A 184 4.33 15.09 3.95
C HIS A 184 3.59 15.85 2.84
N GLN A 185 4.13 16.98 2.39
CA GLN A 185 3.54 17.79 1.31
C GLN A 185 3.45 17.00 0.00
N TRP A 186 4.50 16.26 -0.36
CA TRP A 186 4.51 15.40 -1.53
C TRP A 186 3.48 14.27 -1.42
N MET A 187 3.43 13.59 -0.28
CA MET A 187 2.48 12.49 -0.06
C MET A 187 1.02 12.97 -0.17
N GLU A 188 0.71 14.14 0.40
CA GLU A 188 -0.63 14.75 0.26
C GLU A 188 -0.92 15.09 -1.21
N SER A 189 0.06 15.60 -1.94
CA SER A 189 -0.09 15.86 -3.39
C SER A 189 -0.41 14.57 -4.18
N GLU A 190 0.31 13.48 -3.91
CA GLU A 190 0.05 12.20 -4.57
C GLU A 190 -1.30 11.58 -4.16
N LYS A 191 -1.74 11.75 -2.91
CA LYS A 191 -3.09 11.36 -2.48
C LYS A 191 -4.19 12.12 -3.24
N HIS A 192 -3.99 13.41 -3.50
CA HIS A 192 -4.92 14.19 -4.31
C HIS A 192 -4.95 13.72 -5.77
N GLU A 193 -3.81 13.34 -6.35
CA GLU A 193 -3.78 12.77 -7.69
C GLU A 193 -4.48 11.40 -7.73
N LEU A 194 -4.28 10.56 -6.71
CA LEU A 194 -5.01 9.30 -6.59
C LEU A 194 -6.52 9.55 -6.46
N ALA A 195 -6.95 10.57 -5.71
CA ALA A 195 -8.35 10.92 -5.57
C ALA A 195 -8.98 11.32 -6.92
N LYS A 196 -8.33 12.18 -7.70
CA LYS A 196 -8.79 12.56 -9.05
C LYS A 196 -8.92 11.36 -9.99
N ILE A 197 -8.01 10.41 -9.88
CA ILE A 197 -8.09 9.17 -10.66
C ILE A 197 -9.24 8.31 -10.17
N ALA A 198 -9.39 8.15 -8.86
CA ALA A 198 -10.42 7.34 -8.22
C ALA A 198 -11.85 7.84 -8.55
N GLU A 199 -12.05 9.15 -8.71
CA GLU A 199 -13.33 9.75 -9.14
C GLU A 199 -13.80 9.19 -10.49
N ARG A 200 -12.88 8.91 -11.42
CA ARG A 200 -13.20 8.29 -12.72
C ARG A 200 -13.80 6.88 -12.58
N TYR A 201 -13.55 6.24 -11.45
CA TYR A 201 -14.07 4.93 -11.09
C TYR A 201 -15.28 5.01 -10.13
N GLY A 202 -15.83 6.21 -9.90
CA GLY A 202 -16.98 6.43 -9.00
C GLY A 202 -16.60 6.40 -7.52
N ILE A 203 -15.32 6.57 -7.18
CA ILE A 203 -14.85 6.63 -5.80
C ILE A 203 -14.64 8.09 -5.39
N ILE A 204 -15.37 8.53 -4.36
CA ILE A 204 -15.23 9.86 -3.76
C ILE A 204 -14.36 9.77 -2.53
N TRP A 205 -13.31 10.58 -2.44
CA TRP A 205 -12.43 10.62 -1.29
C TRP A 205 -13.13 11.15 -0.05
N GLU A 206 -13.26 10.31 0.97
CA GLU A 206 -13.77 10.68 2.29
C GLU A 206 -12.59 11.03 3.22
N GLN A 207 -12.50 12.31 3.60
CA GLN A 207 -11.52 12.77 4.58
C GLN A 207 -12.13 12.70 5.99
N LYS A 208 -11.72 11.68 6.77
CA LYS A 208 -12.26 11.47 8.12
C LYS A 208 -11.63 12.38 9.18
N GLY A 209 -10.57 13.16 8.83
CA GLY A 209 -9.88 14.07 9.74
C GLY A 209 -9.17 13.37 10.92
N THR A 210 -9.15 12.04 10.92
CA THR A 210 -8.48 11.25 11.95
C THR A 210 -7.05 10.97 11.52
N HIS A 211 -6.08 11.63 12.12
CA HIS A 211 -4.69 11.22 12.08
C HIS A 211 -4.50 10.01 13.00
N ARG A 212 -4.98 8.84 12.60
CA ARG A 212 -4.51 7.62 13.25
C ARG A 212 -3.05 7.45 12.85
N GLU A 213 -2.17 7.47 13.85
CA GLU A 213 -0.79 7.02 13.64
C GLU A 213 -0.85 5.63 13.01
N HIS A 214 -0.07 5.45 11.94
CA HIS A 214 0.00 4.16 11.27
C HIS A 214 0.73 3.20 12.21
N LEU A 215 -0.04 2.35 12.87
CA LEU A 215 0.53 1.29 13.69
C LEU A 215 1.39 0.39 12.81
N ASP A 216 2.58 0.08 13.26
CA ASP A 216 3.33 -0.99 12.63
C ASP A 216 2.58 -2.33 12.78
N VAL A 217 2.91 -3.32 11.95
CA VAL A 217 2.22 -4.62 11.92
C VAL A 217 2.15 -5.28 13.31
N LEU A 218 3.16 -5.10 14.15
CA LEU A 218 3.19 -5.68 15.49
C LEU A 218 2.19 -4.97 16.43
N ASN A 219 2.15 -3.65 16.41
CA ASN A 219 1.22 -2.86 17.20
C ASN A 219 -0.23 -3.03 16.70
N PHE A 220 -0.45 -3.13 15.40
CA PHE A 220 -1.76 -3.46 14.82
C PHE A 220 -2.23 -4.85 15.29
N LYS A 221 -1.37 -5.88 15.24
CA LYS A 221 -1.69 -7.21 15.75
C LYS A 221 -1.97 -7.21 17.24
N LYS A 222 -1.25 -6.42 18.01
CA LYS A 222 -1.48 -6.25 19.44
C LYS A 222 -2.86 -5.65 19.71
N GLU A 223 -3.23 -4.56 19.04
CA GLU A 223 -4.57 -3.98 19.15
C GLU A 223 -5.68 -4.94 18.71
N GLN A 224 -5.48 -5.72 17.64
CA GLN A 224 -6.46 -6.72 17.20
C GLN A 224 -6.67 -7.80 18.28
N ARG A 225 -5.62 -8.33 18.90
CA ARG A 225 -5.71 -9.30 19.99
C ARG A 225 -6.42 -8.71 21.21
N GLU A 226 -6.08 -7.48 21.59
CA GLU A 226 -6.73 -6.78 22.71
C GLU A 226 -8.24 -6.57 22.43
N GLN A 227 -8.63 -6.27 21.18
CA GLN A 227 -10.04 -6.17 20.78
C GLN A 227 -10.76 -7.52 20.79
N GLU A 228 -10.11 -8.59 20.32
CA GLU A 228 -10.65 -9.96 20.36
C GLU A 228 -10.81 -10.47 21.78
N ASP A 229 -9.84 -10.19 22.66
CA ASP A 229 -9.91 -10.52 24.09
C ASP A 229 -11.02 -9.75 24.78
N GLN A 230 -11.22 -8.47 24.48
CA GLN A 230 -12.33 -7.67 24.99
C GLN A 230 -13.70 -8.17 24.51
N LEU A 231 -13.81 -8.58 23.25
CA LEU A 231 -15.03 -9.17 22.68
C LEU A 231 -15.32 -10.54 23.33
N SER A 232 -14.31 -11.35 23.56
CA SER A 232 -14.45 -12.67 24.20
C SER A 232 -14.76 -12.57 25.72
N ALA A 233 -14.33 -11.47 26.37
CA ALA A 233 -14.63 -11.19 27.77
C ALA A 233 -16.03 -10.61 28.02
N LEU A 234 -16.76 -10.20 26.95
CA LEU A 234 -18.15 -9.81 27.09
C LEU A 234 -18.98 -11.04 27.51
N PRO A 235 -19.84 -10.93 28.56
CA PRO A 235 -20.68 -12.05 28.94
C PRO A 235 -21.51 -12.47 27.74
N HIS A 236 -21.43 -13.74 27.37
CA HIS A 236 -22.26 -14.32 26.32
C HIS A 236 -23.73 -14.02 26.68
N LEU A 237 -24.31 -13.04 26.02
CA LEU A 237 -25.76 -12.95 25.96
C LEU A 237 -26.24 -14.29 25.40
N HIS A 238 -26.88 -15.08 26.26
CA HIS A 238 -27.57 -16.29 25.86
C HIS A 238 -28.63 -15.91 24.84
N LEU A 239 -28.23 -15.75 23.58
CA LEU A 239 -29.18 -15.73 22.49
C LEU A 239 -29.83 -17.11 22.52
N LYS A 240 -31.10 -17.17 22.94
CA LYS A 240 -31.90 -18.38 22.77
C LYS A 240 -31.74 -18.83 21.32
N PRO A 241 -31.48 -20.13 21.05
CA PRO A 241 -31.30 -20.59 19.70
C PRO A 241 -32.51 -20.16 18.88
N ILE A 242 -32.28 -19.37 17.86
CA ILE A 242 -33.29 -19.09 16.84
C ILE A 242 -33.56 -20.44 16.19
N ASN A 243 -34.77 -21.00 16.42
CA ASN A 243 -35.19 -22.19 15.72
C ASN A 243 -35.23 -21.88 14.22
N LEU A 244 -34.17 -22.24 13.50
CA LEU A 244 -34.12 -22.15 12.05
C LEU A 244 -35.15 -23.15 11.50
N VAL A 245 -36.32 -22.66 11.11
CA VAL A 245 -37.31 -23.49 10.43
C VAL A 245 -36.79 -23.70 9.00
N VAL A 246 -36.16 -24.83 8.76
CA VAL A 246 -35.76 -25.23 7.41
C VAL A 246 -37.01 -25.65 6.64
N PHE A 247 -37.46 -24.84 5.73
CA PHE A 247 -38.51 -25.19 4.80
C PHE A 247 -37.98 -26.10 3.70
N LYS A 248 -38.44 -27.34 3.65
CA LYS A 248 -38.23 -28.20 2.47
C LYS A 248 -39.37 -27.88 1.47
N GLY A 249 -39.00 -27.17 0.41
CA GLY A 249 -39.87 -26.98 -0.75
C GLY A 249 -39.65 -28.10 -1.78
N SER A 250 -40.73 -28.63 -2.35
CA SER A 250 -40.65 -29.45 -3.56
C SER A 250 -40.84 -28.58 -4.79
N TYR A 251 -40.01 -28.82 -5.81
CA TYR A 251 -40.14 -28.14 -7.10
C TYR A 251 -41.07 -28.96 -8.00
N SER A 252 -42.02 -28.26 -8.67
CA SER A 252 -42.78 -28.84 -9.81
C SER A 252 -42.44 -28.04 -11.07
N GLU A 253 -42.66 -28.59 -12.23
CA GLU A 253 -42.35 -27.94 -13.52
C GLU A 253 -43.09 -26.60 -13.76
N ASP A 254 -44.10 -26.27 -12.96
CA ASP A 254 -44.96 -25.08 -13.12
C ASP A 254 -44.66 -23.95 -12.11
N GLY A 255 -43.55 -24.05 -11.32
CA GLY A 255 -43.22 -23.02 -10.36
C GLY A 255 -43.33 -23.42 -8.89
N ILE A 256 -42.93 -22.51 -8.00
CA ILE A 256 -42.91 -22.73 -6.55
C ILE A 256 -44.31 -22.71 -5.97
N SER A 257 -44.81 -23.83 -5.50
CA SER A 257 -46.05 -23.84 -4.70
C SER A 257 -45.74 -23.94 -3.20
N TYR A 258 -46.27 -23.03 -2.42
CA TYR A 258 -46.14 -22.98 -0.97
C TYR A 258 -47.35 -23.59 -0.28
N ASN A 259 -47.16 -24.67 0.50
CA ASN A 259 -48.24 -25.26 1.29
C ASN A 259 -47.79 -25.53 2.73
N PRO A 260 -48.06 -24.64 3.70
CA PRO A 260 -47.69 -24.86 5.10
C PRO A 260 -48.78 -25.72 5.78
N ARG A 261 -48.51 -26.99 6.05
CA ARG A 261 -49.30 -27.79 7.00
C ARG A 261 -48.69 -27.67 8.40
N LEU A 262 -49.36 -26.94 9.27
CA LEU A 262 -49.08 -26.96 10.71
C LEU A 262 -49.82 -28.14 11.36
N SER A 263 -49.11 -28.91 12.21
CA SER A 263 -49.74 -29.91 13.04
C SER A 263 -50.53 -29.23 14.17
N LYS A 264 -51.65 -29.78 14.56
CA LYS A 264 -52.52 -29.26 15.65
C LYS A 264 -51.83 -29.13 17.02
N SER A 265 -50.60 -29.63 17.17
CA SER A 265 -49.80 -29.56 18.42
C SER A 265 -48.66 -28.56 18.39
N GLY A 266 -48.48 -27.72 17.34
CA GLY A 266 -47.46 -26.74 17.25
C GLY A 266 -46.02 -27.27 17.17
N LYS A 267 -45.80 -28.58 16.98
CA LYS A 267 -44.49 -29.17 16.82
C LYS A 267 -44.26 -29.65 15.36
N PRO A 268 -43.14 -29.32 14.75
CA PRO A 268 -42.83 -29.78 13.39
C PRO A 268 -42.64 -31.30 13.40
N ARG A 269 -43.23 -31.98 12.39
CA ARG A 269 -42.89 -33.40 12.07
C ARG A 269 -41.65 -33.40 11.16
N ILE A 270 -40.69 -34.25 11.54
CA ILE A 270 -39.50 -34.58 10.77
C ILE A 270 -39.88 -35.31 9.49
#